data_9812dbabc13e2f2d23d0c20c1e04ca9d
#
_entry.id   9812dbabc13e2f2d23d0c20c1e04ca9d
#
_cell.length_a   1.000
_cell.length_b   1.000
_cell.length_c   1.000
_cell.angle_alpha   90.00
_cell.angle_beta   90.00
_cell.angle_gamma   90.00
#
_symmetry.space_group_name_H-M   'P 1'
#
loop_
_entity.id
_entity.type
_entity.pdbx_description
1 polymer ?
#
loop_
_entity_poly.entity_id
_entity_poly.type
_entity_poly.pdbx_seq_one_letter_code
_entity_poly.pdbx_strand_id
1 'polypeptide(L)'
;TTAMKMARPGITEQEICGRISGIASAKGCMVSFSPIVTMHGEIMHGYPSPAPLEEGRLLLCDCGAETNENYCSDHTRTTPIGGRFTQRQREIYSIVEECHDLALSVAAPGVKWMDVHMDVCRLMATRLKELGLMKGDVEEAVRQGAHAMFLPHGLGHMMGMDVHDMEGLGQIYVGFDEETRPNLEQ
;
A
#
# COMPACT_ATOMS: atom_id res chain seq x y z
N THR A 1 -5.10 14.16 -0.03
CA THR A 1 -4.91 15.34 -0.92
C THR A 1 -3.93 16.36 -0.33
N THR A 2 -4.08 16.80 0.95
CA THR A 2 -3.20 17.84 1.54
C THR A 2 -1.75 17.39 1.56
N ALA A 3 -1.44 16.19 2.04
CA ALA A 3 -0.10 15.62 2.04
C ALA A 3 0.53 15.61 0.62
N MET A 4 -0.22 15.16 -0.38
CA MET A 4 0.23 15.15 -1.78
C MET A 4 0.58 16.56 -2.29
N LYS A 5 -0.20 17.58 -1.92
CA LYS A 5 0.09 18.98 -2.28
C LYS A 5 1.31 19.55 -1.56
N MET A 6 1.69 18.97 -0.42
CA MET A 6 2.89 19.35 0.32
C MET A 6 4.16 18.69 -0.21
N ALA A 7 4.05 17.64 -1.05
CA ALA A 7 5.18 16.88 -1.57
C ALA A 7 6.04 17.71 -2.53
N ARG A 8 6.89 18.55 -1.97
CA ARG A 8 7.82 19.44 -2.69
C ARG A 8 9.19 19.45 -2.01
N PRO A 9 10.26 19.73 -2.75
CA PRO A 9 11.61 19.81 -2.17
C PRO A 9 11.68 20.77 -0.98
N GLY A 10 12.44 20.40 0.03
CA GLY A 10 12.69 21.20 1.23
C GLY A 10 11.73 21.00 2.39
N ILE A 11 10.55 20.41 2.18
CA ILE A 11 9.67 19.96 3.26
C ILE A 11 10.15 18.60 3.76
N THR A 12 10.00 18.30 5.05
CA THR A 12 10.37 17.02 5.63
C THR A 12 9.20 16.04 5.66
N GLU A 13 9.50 14.74 5.74
CA GLU A 13 8.49 13.70 5.97
C GLU A 13 7.74 13.95 7.29
N GLN A 14 8.47 14.41 8.34
CA GLN A 14 7.91 14.73 9.64
C GLN A 14 6.89 15.88 9.60
N GLU A 15 7.14 16.93 8.80
CA GLU A 15 6.18 18.04 8.64
C GLU A 15 4.88 17.57 8.00
N ILE A 16 4.96 16.69 7.00
CA ILE A 16 3.78 16.12 6.34
C ILE A 16 3.03 15.20 7.32
N CYS A 17 3.74 14.33 8.04
CA CYS A 17 3.17 13.47 9.08
C CYS A 17 2.42 14.29 10.15
N GLY A 18 3.06 15.34 10.67
CA GLY A 18 2.45 16.27 11.63
C GLY A 18 1.19 16.94 11.07
N ARG A 19 1.21 17.29 9.77
CA ARG A 19 0.03 17.87 9.11
C ARG A 19 -1.12 16.88 8.98
N ILE A 20 -0.85 15.62 8.64
CA ILE A 20 -1.85 14.55 8.57
C ILE A 20 -2.51 14.38 9.94
N SER A 21 -1.71 14.21 10.99
CA SER A 21 -2.18 14.04 12.38
C SER A 21 -3.00 15.26 12.86
N GLY A 22 -2.53 16.47 12.52
CA GLY A 22 -3.25 17.70 12.85
C GLY A 22 -4.60 17.82 12.13
N ILE A 23 -4.74 17.31 10.91
CA ILE A 23 -6.03 17.28 10.19
C ILE A 23 -7.00 16.31 10.87
N ALA A 24 -6.55 15.11 11.25
CA ALA A 24 -7.37 14.14 11.97
C ALA A 24 -7.88 14.76 13.30
N SER A 25 -6.97 15.31 14.11
CA SER A 25 -7.32 15.95 15.39
C SER A 25 -8.27 17.14 15.22
N ALA A 26 -8.09 17.97 14.20
CA ALA A 26 -8.98 19.10 13.90
C ALA A 26 -10.40 18.67 13.50
N LYS A 27 -10.58 17.40 13.13
CA LYS A 27 -11.87 16.78 12.81
C LYS A 27 -12.46 15.97 13.97
N GLY A 28 -11.82 16.01 15.15
CA GLY A 28 -12.23 15.25 16.32
C GLY A 28 -11.88 13.76 16.23
N CYS A 29 -10.99 13.38 15.33
CA CYS A 29 -10.51 12.01 15.14
C CYS A 29 -9.10 11.85 15.68
N MET A 30 -8.71 10.63 15.98
CA MET A 30 -7.30 10.23 16.13
C MET A 30 -6.75 9.69 14.81
N VAL A 31 -5.44 9.54 14.70
CA VAL A 31 -4.88 8.71 13.63
C VAL A 31 -5.10 7.23 13.99
N SER A 32 -5.51 6.42 13.03
CA SER A 32 -5.75 4.99 13.24
C SER A 32 -4.46 4.19 13.44
N PHE A 33 -3.35 4.71 12.95
CA PHE A 33 -1.99 4.23 13.17
C PHE A 33 -1.00 5.37 12.96
N SER A 34 0.25 5.18 13.36
CA SER A 34 1.30 6.16 13.10
C SER A 34 1.48 6.35 11.59
N PRO A 35 1.23 7.53 11.01
CA PRO A 35 1.32 7.71 9.57
C PRO A 35 2.70 7.35 9.03
N ILE A 36 2.75 6.58 7.94
CA ILE A 36 3.96 6.28 7.20
C ILE A 36 4.07 7.30 6.08
N VAL A 37 5.07 8.16 6.17
CA VAL A 37 5.34 9.18 5.16
C VAL A 37 6.82 9.07 4.82
N THR A 38 7.14 8.59 3.61
CA THR A 38 8.53 8.26 3.30
C THR A 38 8.88 8.36 1.82
N MET A 39 10.11 8.77 1.53
CA MET A 39 10.75 8.60 0.22
C MET A 39 11.31 7.19 0.00
N HIS A 40 11.32 6.37 1.04
CA HIS A 40 11.88 5.03 1.08
C HIS A 40 10.77 3.98 1.23
N GLY A 41 9.86 3.93 0.26
CA GLY A 41 8.75 2.96 0.25
C GLY A 41 9.18 1.50 0.27
N GLU A 42 10.44 1.21 -0.06
CA GLU A 42 11.06 -0.10 0.08
C GLU A 42 11.27 -0.52 1.55
N ILE A 43 11.22 0.43 2.47
CA ILE A 43 11.20 0.18 3.92
C ILE A 43 9.75 0.28 4.37
N MET A 44 9.07 -0.85 4.50
CA MET A 44 7.61 -0.93 4.61
C MET A 44 7.04 -0.12 5.77
N HIS A 45 7.52 -0.30 6.99
CA HIS A 45 7.00 0.34 8.21
C HIS A 45 8.04 1.29 8.82
N GLY A 46 8.64 2.15 7.97
CA GLY A 46 9.62 3.16 8.41
C GLY A 46 8.98 4.33 9.15
N TYR A 47 9.81 5.04 9.92
CA TYR A 47 9.40 6.28 10.59
C TYR A 47 9.72 7.49 9.71
N PRO A 48 8.89 8.57 9.77
CA PRO A 48 9.15 9.79 9.02
C PRO A 48 10.51 10.41 9.38
N SER A 49 11.29 10.69 8.35
CA SER A 49 12.63 11.27 8.46
C SER A 49 12.57 12.79 8.67
N PRO A 50 13.53 13.38 9.42
CA PRO A 50 13.72 14.82 9.47
C PRO A 50 14.45 15.38 8.23
N ALA A 51 14.94 14.52 7.33
CA ALA A 51 15.59 14.95 6.11
C ALA A 51 14.60 15.61 5.15
N PRO A 52 15.00 16.66 4.42
CA PRO A 52 14.14 17.31 3.44
C PRO A 52 13.87 16.40 2.24
N LEU A 53 12.65 16.51 1.70
CA LEU A 53 12.26 15.81 0.49
C LEU A 53 13.12 16.25 -0.70
N GLU A 54 13.46 15.30 -1.55
CA GLU A 54 14.32 15.47 -2.71
C GLU A 54 13.52 15.45 -4.01
N GLU A 55 13.79 16.40 -4.91
CA GLU A 55 13.17 16.44 -6.23
C GLU A 55 13.49 15.16 -7.04
N GLY A 56 12.53 14.71 -7.81
CA GLY A 56 12.67 13.50 -8.64
C GLY A 56 12.49 12.18 -7.91
N ARG A 57 12.29 12.21 -6.57
CA ARG A 57 11.89 11.04 -5.78
C ARG A 57 10.36 10.90 -5.74
N LEU A 58 9.91 9.76 -5.26
CA LEU A 58 8.50 9.51 -4.91
C LEU A 58 8.32 9.64 -3.41
N LEU A 59 7.15 10.11 -3.00
CA LEU A 59 6.71 10.11 -1.61
C LEU A 59 5.53 9.16 -1.47
N LEU A 60 5.68 8.14 -0.66
CA LEU A 60 4.60 7.28 -0.19
C LEU A 60 4.00 7.92 1.05
N CYS A 61 2.68 8.06 1.08
CA CYS A 61 1.91 8.48 2.25
C CYS A 61 0.87 7.42 2.56
N ASP A 62 1.01 6.79 3.69
CA ASP A 62 0.07 5.82 4.22
C ASP A 62 -0.46 6.33 5.56
N CYS A 63 -1.77 6.53 5.64
CA CYS A 63 -2.39 7.17 6.79
C CYS A 63 -3.88 6.87 6.87
N GLY A 64 -4.39 6.87 8.08
CA GLY A 64 -5.79 6.72 8.37
C GLY A 64 -6.24 7.54 9.57
N ALA A 65 -7.52 7.55 9.79
CA ALA A 65 -8.14 8.18 10.96
C ALA A 65 -9.09 7.20 11.64
N GLU A 66 -9.15 7.27 12.95
CA GLU A 66 -10.10 6.57 13.80
C GLU A 66 -11.19 7.56 14.22
N THR A 67 -12.45 7.19 14.01
CA THR A 67 -13.61 8.00 14.40
C THR A 67 -13.89 7.89 15.90
N ASN A 68 -14.80 8.74 16.41
CA ASN A 68 -15.24 8.66 17.81
C ASN A 68 -16.00 7.36 18.12
N GLU A 69 -16.46 6.64 17.10
CA GLU A 69 -17.08 5.32 17.22
C GLU A 69 -16.06 4.18 17.11
N ASN A 70 -14.77 4.52 17.14
CA ASN A 70 -13.63 3.62 17.04
C ASN A 70 -13.51 2.85 15.71
N TYR A 71 -14.08 3.37 14.64
CA TYR A 71 -13.86 2.79 13.30
C TYR A 71 -12.64 3.43 12.63
N CYS A 72 -11.78 2.56 12.13
CA CYS A 72 -10.53 2.93 11.48
C CYS A 72 -10.69 3.10 9.97
N SER A 73 -9.81 3.90 9.39
CA SER A 73 -9.56 3.96 7.95
C SER A 73 -8.07 3.80 7.67
N ASP A 74 -7.77 3.41 6.42
CA ASP A 74 -6.42 3.16 5.95
C ASP A 74 -6.31 3.51 4.47
N HIS A 75 -5.40 4.41 4.11
CA HIS A 75 -5.25 4.92 2.75
C HIS A 75 -3.80 5.19 2.40
N THR A 76 -3.30 4.47 1.40
CA THR A 76 -1.98 4.74 0.83
C THR A 76 -2.08 5.45 -0.51
N ARG A 77 -1.25 6.46 -0.71
CA ARG A 77 -1.03 7.11 -2.01
C ARG A 77 0.43 7.48 -2.18
N THR A 78 0.93 7.24 -3.40
CA THR A 78 2.27 7.65 -3.81
C THR A 78 2.20 8.84 -4.75
N THR A 79 3.06 9.83 -4.55
CA THR A 79 3.09 11.05 -5.36
C THR A 79 4.52 11.45 -5.71
N PRO A 80 4.78 12.02 -6.89
CA PRO A 80 6.11 12.52 -7.21
C PRO A 80 6.40 13.81 -6.45
N ILE A 81 7.59 13.90 -5.86
CA ILE A 81 8.08 15.11 -5.22
C ILE A 81 8.41 16.13 -6.34
N GLY A 82 7.83 17.32 -6.23
CA GLY A 82 7.89 18.32 -7.30
C GLY A 82 6.75 18.21 -8.34
N GLY A 83 5.81 17.27 -8.16
CA GLY A 83 4.53 17.24 -8.90
C GLY A 83 4.58 16.59 -10.29
N ARG A 84 5.71 16.00 -10.71
CA ARG A 84 5.85 15.35 -12.03
C ARG A 84 6.55 14.02 -11.89
N PHE A 85 5.92 12.96 -12.45
CA PHE A 85 6.58 11.67 -12.65
C PHE A 85 7.63 11.75 -13.76
N THR A 86 8.76 11.10 -13.56
CA THR A 86 9.60 10.68 -14.69
C THR A 86 8.85 9.63 -15.51
N GLN A 87 9.31 9.36 -16.74
CA GLN A 87 8.72 8.31 -17.57
C GLN A 87 8.71 6.95 -16.84
N ARG A 88 9.85 6.55 -16.27
CA ARG A 88 9.97 5.27 -15.56
C ARG A 88 9.06 5.18 -14.34
N GLN A 89 8.96 6.24 -13.56
CA GLN A 89 8.02 6.28 -12.42
C GLN A 89 6.57 6.15 -12.88
N ARG A 90 6.20 6.82 -13.97
CA ARG A 90 4.85 6.72 -14.54
C ARG A 90 4.52 5.30 -15.02
N GLU A 91 5.46 4.64 -15.71
CA GLU A 91 5.30 3.25 -16.16
C GLU A 91 4.97 2.33 -14.98
N ILE A 92 5.76 2.39 -13.90
CA ILE A 92 5.51 1.57 -12.70
C ILE A 92 4.24 1.99 -11.98
N TYR A 93 3.99 3.29 -11.82
CA TYR A 93 2.79 3.81 -11.17
C TYR A 93 1.51 3.33 -11.89
N SER A 94 1.51 3.34 -13.22
CA SER A 94 0.37 2.89 -14.02
C SER A 94 0.09 1.38 -13.83
N ILE A 95 1.11 0.56 -13.65
CA ILE A 95 0.92 -0.86 -13.32
C ILE A 95 0.18 -0.99 -11.97
N VAL A 96 0.61 -0.24 -10.96
CA VAL A 96 -0.03 -0.29 -9.63
C VAL A 96 -1.48 0.24 -9.71
N GLU A 97 -1.73 1.28 -10.48
CA GLU A 97 -3.08 1.82 -10.72
C GLU A 97 -3.98 0.79 -11.43
N GLU A 98 -3.50 0.13 -12.48
CA GLU A 98 -4.23 -0.96 -13.13
C GLU A 98 -4.53 -2.13 -12.16
N CYS A 99 -3.59 -2.49 -11.30
CA CYS A 99 -3.78 -3.52 -10.27
C CYS A 99 -4.87 -3.12 -9.26
N HIS A 100 -4.85 -1.87 -8.80
CA HIS A 100 -5.86 -1.32 -7.91
C HIS A 100 -7.26 -1.34 -8.56
N ASP A 101 -7.37 -0.89 -9.81
CA ASP A 101 -8.64 -0.87 -10.54
C ASP A 101 -9.16 -2.29 -10.81
N LEU A 102 -8.28 -3.24 -11.12
CA LEU A 102 -8.66 -4.65 -11.25
C LEU A 102 -9.25 -5.16 -9.94
N ALA A 103 -8.54 -4.97 -8.81
CA ALA A 103 -9.02 -5.43 -7.50
C ALA A 103 -10.42 -4.89 -7.19
N LEU A 104 -10.65 -3.60 -7.41
CA LEU A 104 -11.97 -2.98 -7.22
C LEU A 104 -13.05 -3.54 -8.15
N SER A 105 -12.69 -3.90 -9.37
CA SER A 105 -13.63 -4.39 -10.38
C SER A 105 -14.09 -5.83 -10.12
N VAL A 106 -13.24 -6.66 -9.51
CA VAL A 106 -13.52 -8.09 -9.28
C VAL A 106 -13.96 -8.40 -7.85
N ALA A 107 -13.68 -7.50 -6.90
CA ALA A 107 -14.09 -7.68 -5.50
C ALA A 107 -15.62 -7.56 -5.39
N ALA A 108 -16.27 -8.65 -4.98
CA ALA A 108 -17.72 -8.72 -4.83
C ALA A 108 -18.10 -9.72 -3.72
N PRO A 109 -19.30 -9.62 -3.15
CA PRO A 109 -19.79 -10.62 -2.22
C PRO A 109 -19.70 -12.04 -2.78
N GLY A 110 -19.09 -12.96 -2.03
CA GLY A 110 -18.89 -14.35 -2.43
C GLY A 110 -17.60 -14.64 -3.20
N VAL A 111 -16.86 -13.63 -3.63
CA VAL A 111 -15.51 -13.81 -4.21
C VAL A 111 -14.50 -13.97 -3.07
N LYS A 112 -13.64 -14.97 -3.16
CA LYS A 112 -12.57 -15.16 -2.19
C LYS A 112 -11.49 -14.09 -2.36
N TRP A 113 -11.03 -13.51 -1.27
CA TRP A 113 -9.99 -12.47 -1.32
C TRP A 113 -8.68 -12.98 -1.93
N MET A 114 -8.36 -14.26 -1.70
CA MET A 114 -7.22 -14.92 -2.32
C MET A 114 -7.30 -14.91 -3.86
N ASP A 115 -8.49 -15.12 -4.43
CA ASP A 115 -8.65 -15.10 -5.90
C ASP A 115 -8.39 -13.69 -6.45
N VAL A 116 -8.90 -12.66 -5.77
CA VAL A 116 -8.63 -11.25 -6.11
C VAL A 116 -7.12 -10.95 -6.03
N HIS A 117 -6.45 -11.40 -4.97
CA HIS A 117 -5.00 -11.24 -4.81
C HIS A 117 -4.23 -11.92 -5.96
N MET A 118 -4.57 -13.15 -6.30
CA MET A 118 -3.90 -13.89 -7.37
C MET A 118 -4.12 -13.27 -8.75
N ASP A 119 -5.30 -12.71 -9.02
CA ASP A 119 -5.58 -11.99 -10.27
C ASP A 119 -4.72 -10.72 -10.38
N VAL A 120 -4.57 -9.98 -9.28
CA VAL A 120 -3.68 -8.82 -9.22
C VAL A 120 -2.22 -9.22 -9.42
N CYS A 121 -1.76 -10.32 -8.80
CA CYS A 121 -0.40 -10.83 -8.99
C CYS A 121 -0.12 -11.20 -10.46
N ARG A 122 -1.08 -11.82 -11.16
CA ARG A 122 -0.96 -12.16 -12.59
C ARG A 122 -0.88 -10.91 -13.45
N LEU A 123 -1.75 -9.93 -13.22
CA LEU A 123 -1.71 -8.66 -13.95
C LEU A 123 -0.36 -7.96 -13.74
N MET A 124 0.06 -7.81 -12.49
CA MET A 124 1.34 -7.17 -12.16
C MET A 124 2.52 -7.88 -12.83
N ALA A 125 2.60 -9.21 -12.71
CA ALA A 125 3.66 -10.01 -13.33
C ALA A 125 3.67 -9.86 -14.86
N THR A 126 2.50 -9.81 -15.50
CA THR A 126 2.36 -9.58 -16.94
C THR A 126 2.94 -8.22 -17.32
N ARG A 127 2.54 -7.16 -16.65
CA ARG A 127 3.00 -5.79 -16.93
C ARG A 127 4.50 -5.61 -16.65
N LEU A 128 4.99 -6.18 -15.55
CA LEU A 128 6.42 -6.14 -15.23
C LEU A 128 7.26 -6.92 -16.27
N LYS A 129 6.73 -8.01 -16.81
CA LYS A 129 7.36 -8.74 -17.93
C LYS A 129 7.41 -7.90 -19.19
N GLU A 130 6.34 -7.19 -19.55
CA GLU A 130 6.30 -6.26 -20.69
C GLU A 130 7.36 -5.16 -20.56
N LEU A 131 7.63 -4.69 -19.34
CA LEU A 131 8.71 -3.73 -19.07
C LEU A 131 10.11 -4.38 -18.98
N GLY A 132 10.22 -5.69 -19.15
CA GLY A 132 11.49 -6.43 -19.06
C GLY A 132 12.03 -6.62 -17.65
N LEU A 133 11.20 -6.36 -16.60
CA LEU A 133 11.56 -6.55 -15.19
C LEU A 133 11.33 -7.98 -14.70
N MET A 134 10.49 -8.74 -15.39
CA MET A 134 10.28 -10.18 -15.16
C MET A 134 10.50 -10.98 -16.45
N LYS A 135 10.74 -12.27 -16.32
CA LYS A 135 11.00 -13.21 -17.44
C LYS A 135 10.21 -14.49 -17.23
N GLY A 136 10.14 -15.31 -18.29
CA GLY A 136 9.52 -16.63 -18.24
C GLY A 136 8.00 -16.60 -18.44
N ASP A 137 7.36 -17.69 -18.08
CA ASP A 137 5.91 -17.83 -18.09
C ASP A 137 5.30 -17.14 -16.85
N VAL A 138 4.24 -16.37 -17.05
CA VAL A 138 3.62 -15.57 -15.98
C VAL A 138 2.93 -16.46 -14.95
N GLU A 139 2.18 -17.47 -15.40
CA GLU A 139 1.47 -18.37 -14.47
C GLU A 139 2.46 -19.14 -13.59
N GLU A 140 3.55 -19.62 -14.20
CA GLU A 140 4.60 -20.31 -13.47
C GLU A 140 5.34 -19.38 -12.50
N ALA A 141 5.63 -18.14 -12.92
CA ALA A 141 6.27 -17.15 -12.06
C ALA A 141 5.40 -16.81 -10.82
N VAL A 142 4.09 -16.64 -11.03
CA VAL A 142 3.14 -16.39 -9.93
C VAL A 142 3.02 -17.61 -9.04
N ARG A 143 2.93 -18.83 -9.59
CA ARG A 143 2.86 -20.07 -8.83
C ARG A 143 4.10 -20.30 -7.95
N GLN A 144 5.28 -19.86 -8.42
CA GLN A 144 6.54 -19.93 -7.68
C GLN A 144 6.75 -18.76 -6.71
N GLY A 145 5.81 -17.82 -6.63
CA GLY A 145 5.91 -16.67 -5.74
C GLY A 145 6.86 -15.56 -6.24
N ALA A 146 7.30 -15.57 -7.51
CA ALA A 146 8.24 -14.56 -8.02
C ALA A 146 7.67 -13.14 -7.99
N HIS A 147 6.35 -12.97 -7.98
CA HIS A 147 5.67 -11.69 -7.81
C HIS A 147 5.96 -11.06 -6.44
N ALA A 148 6.27 -11.86 -5.41
CA ALA A 148 6.54 -11.37 -4.06
C ALA A 148 7.79 -10.46 -3.98
N MET A 149 8.69 -10.50 -4.97
CA MET A 149 9.78 -9.53 -5.08
C MET A 149 9.26 -8.09 -5.25
N PHE A 150 8.08 -7.90 -5.82
CA PHE A 150 7.48 -6.59 -6.09
C PHE A 150 6.26 -6.30 -5.21
N LEU A 151 5.57 -7.33 -4.74
CA LEU A 151 4.46 -7.27 -3.78
C LEU A 151 4.70 -8.31 -2.69
N PRO A 152 5.51 -7.98 -1.66
CA PRO A 152 5.93 -8.94 -0.63
C PRO A 152 4.90 -9.18 0.48
N HIS A 153 3.74 -8.55 0.39
CA HIS A 153 2.65 -8.65 1.38
C HIS A 153 1.32 -9.00 0.69
N GLY A 154 0.29 -9.26 1.48
CA GLY A 154 -1.07 -9.46 0.98
C GLY A 154 -1.62 -8.22 0.26
N LEU A 155 -2.62 -8.43 -0.61
CA LEU A 155 -3.28 -7.34 -1.33
C LEU A 155 -3.99 -6.35 -0.40
N GLY A 156 -4.49 -6.84 0.73
CA GLY A 156 -5.19 -6.04 1.72
C GLY A 156 -5.62 -6.90 2.89
N HIS A 157 -6.33 -6.31 3.82
CA HIS A 157 -6.73 -6.91 5.09
C HIS A 157 -8.14 -6.46 5.47
N MET A 158 -8.73 -7.12 6.46
CA MET A 158 -9.96 -6.64 7.09
C MET A 158 -9.70 -5.32 7.82
N MET A 159 -10.70 -4.46 7.86
CA MET A 159 -10.62 -3.17 8.53
C MET A 159 -11.95 -2.89 9.24
N GLY A 160 -11.87 -2.44 10.48
CA GLY A 160 -13.03 -2.15 11.31
C GLY A 160 -12.65 -1.30 12.51
N MET A 161 -12.81 -1.83 13.71
CA MET A 161 -12.39 -1.14 14.95
C MET A 161 -10.87 -1.15 15.12
N ASP A 162 -10.19 -2.15 14.54
CA ASP A 162 -8.75 -2.15 14.36
C ASP A 162 -8.42 -1.97 12.87
N VAL A 163 -7.24 -1.40 12.55
CA VAL A 163 -6.78 -1.25 11.16
C VAL A 163 -6.61 -2.61 10.51
N HIS A 164 -5.92 -3.53 11.18
CA HIS A 164 -5.86 -4.96 10.85
C HIS A 164 -6.90 -5.71 11.69
N ASP A 165 -8.18 -5.56 11.32
CA ASP A 165 -9.27 -6.05 12.14
C ASP A 165 -9.29 -7.59 12.20
N MET A 166 -9.65 -8.14 13.36
CA MET A 166 -9.72 -9.56 13.69
C MET A 166 -8.39 -10.32 13.72
N GLU A 167 -7.31 -9.81 13.16
CA GLU A 167 -6.00 -10.52 13.13
C GLU A 167 -5.45 -10.82 14.53
N GLY A 168 -5.64 -9.91 15.47
CA GLY A 168 -5.22 -10.07 16.86
C GLY A 168 -5.93 -11.21 17.59
N LEU A 169 -7.08 -11.70 17.10
CA LEU A 169 -7.83 -12.82 17.64
C LEU A 169 -7.32 -14.18 17.12
N GLY A 170 -6.62 -14.18 15.99
CA GLY A 170 -6.02 -15.36 15.37
C GLY A 170 -6.25 -15.44 13.87
N GLN A 171 -5.33 -16.04 13.15
CA GLN A 171 -5.31 -16.12 11.70
C GLN A 171 -6.55 -16.78 11.08
N ILE A 172 -7.18 -17.72 11.81
CA ILE A 172 -8.42 -18.36 11.35
C ILE A 172 -9.59 -17.40 11.19
N TYR A 173 -9.60 -16.27 11.91
CA TYR A 173 -10.66 -15.26 11.82
C TYR A 173 -10.54 -14.35 10.62
N VAL A 174 -9.37 -14.33 9.98
CA VAL A 174 -9.11 -13.58 8.75
C VAL A 174 -8.95 -14.48 7.52
N GLY A 175 -9.40 -15.74 7.63
CA GLY A 175 -9.55 -16.66 6.50
C GLY A 175 -8.35 -17.58 6.25
N PHE A 176 -7.38 -17.63 7.15
CA PHE A 176 -6.30 -18.63 7.08
C PHE A 176 -6.71 -19.93 7.73
N ASP A 177 -6.35 -21.05 7.13
CA ASP A 177 -6.47 -22.40 7.65
C ASP A 177 -5.11 -23.13 7.59
N GLU A 178 -5.10 -24.44 7.81
CA GLU A 178 -3.85 -25.23 7.80
C GLU A 178 -3.20 -25.29 6.41
N GLU A 179 -3.97 -25.13 5.34
CA GLU A 179 -3.49 -25.17 3.94
C GLU A 179 -3.04 -23.80 3.44
N THR A 180 -3.67 -22.74 3.97
CA THR A 180 -3.49 -21.35 3.52
C THR A 180 -2.74 -20.49 4.54
N ARG A 181 -1.96 -21.07 5.42
CA ARG A 181 -1.13 -20.33 6.39
C ARG A 181 -0.15 -19.42 5.67
N PRO A 182 -0.03 -18.15 6.12
CA PRO A 182 1.03 -17.31 5.62
C PRO A 182 2.38 -17.98 5.91
N ASN A 183 3.26 -17.98 4.95
CA ASN A 183 4.62 -18.44 5.17
C ASN A 183 5.33 -17.42 6.06
N LEU A 184 5.45 -17.69 7.34
CA LEU A 184 6.09 -16.83 8.32
C LEU A 184 7.61 -16.71 8.16
N GLU A 185 8.20 -17.43 7.19
CA GLU A 185 9.61 -17.38 6.83
C GLU A 185 9.89 -16.46 5.63
N GLN A 186 8.89 -15.76 5.10
CA GLN A 186 9.03 -14.79 4.00
C GLN A 186 8.95 -13.35 4.51
#